data_29d67cc4196245b513c7b2ce507e7b32
#
_entry.id   29d67cc4196245b513c7b2ce507e7b32
#
_cell.length_a   1.000
_cell.length_b   1.000
_cell.length_c   1.000
_cell.angle_alpha   90.00
_cell.angle_beta   90.00
_cell.angle_gamma   90.00
#
_symmetry.space_group_name_H-M   'P 1'
#
loop_
_entity.id
_entity.type
_entity.pdbx_description
1 polymer ?
#
loop_
_entity_poly.entity_id
_entity_poly.type
_entity_poly.pdbx_seq_one_letter_code
_entity_poly.pdbx_strand_id
1 'polypeptide(L)'
;MRIAIATDAWSPQVNGVVTTLGQTRDHLVKEGHEVFMVTPENRRTFPCPTYPEIRLTLFQGRAIARELDEFEPDCVHIATEGTIGLSVRRYCLKRGIPFTTAYHTQFPEYVRARFPIPVKWTVALLRWFHKPATRTMVPTEGMRKTLLERGFEDVVIWSRGVLTDVFRPDDPVVYEFDGPVWVY
;
A
#
# COMPACT_ATOMS: atom_id res chain seq x y z
N MET A 1 11.16 -17.10 4.85
CA MET A 1 9.97 -17.08 3.98
C MET A 1 10.24 -16.18 2.77
N ARG A 2 9.64 -16.50 1.62
CA ARG A 2 9.70 -15.68 0.40
C ARG A 2 8.43 -14.82 0.33
N ILE A 3 8.58 -13.52 0.48
CA ILE A 3 7.46 -12.57 0.64
C ILE A 3 7.41 -11.65 -0.58
N ALA A 4 6.32 -11.64 -1.33
CA ALA A 4 6.10 -10.68 -2.41
C ALA A 4 5.23 -9.51 -1.93
N ILE A 5 5.72 -8.27 -2.13
CA ILE A 5 4.98 -7.04 -1.80
C ILE A 5 4.75 -6.25 -3.09
N ALA A 6 3.49 -6.02 -3.43
CA ALA A 6 3.08 -5.32 -4.64
C ALA A 6 2.58 -3.91 -4.33
N THR A 7 3.10 -2.90 -5.03
CA THR A 7 2.70 -1.50 -4.83
C THR A 7 2.86 -0.68 -6.11
N ASP A 8 1.93 0.25 -6.34
CA ASP A 8 2.03 1.29 -7.37
C ASP A 8 2.72 2.56 -6.84
N ALA A 9 2.87 2.68 -5.52
CA ALA A 9 3.58 3.77 -4.84
C ALA A 9 5.00 3.33 -4.48
N TRP A 10 6.00 3.84 -5.21
CA TRP A 10 7.42 3.54 -5.00
C TRP A 10 8.31 4.70 -5.41
N SER A 11 9.62 4.60 -5.13
CA SER A 11 10.62 5.59 -5.60
C SER A 11 10.41 5.96 -7.07
N PRO A 12 10.57 7.24 -7.47
CA PRO A 12 11.06 8.40 -6.69
C PRO A 12 9.98 9.15 -5.89
N GLN A 13 8.78 8.60 -5.71
CA GLN A 13 7.74 9.24 -4.91
C GLN A 13 8.18 9.34 -3.43
N VAL A 14 7.88 10.49 -2.81
CA VAL A 14 8.11 10.72 -1.37
C VAL A 14 6.75 10.83 -0.70
N ASN A 15 6.30 9.74 -0.07
CA ASN A 15 5.04 9.70 0.67
C ASN A 15 5.07 8.61 1.76
N GLY A 16 4.11 8.67 2.67
CA GLY A 16 4.06 7.74 3.81
C GLY A 16 3.90 6.26 3.42
N VAL A 17 3.34 5.93 2.25
CA VAL A 17 3.22 4.53 1.78
C VAL A 17 4.60 4.01 1.38
N VAL A 18 5.34 4.77 0.58
CA VAL A 18 6.71 4.41 0.15
C VAL A 18 7.62 4.22 1.36
N THR A 19 7.59 5.17 2.31
CA THR A 19 8.38 5.08 3.55
C THR A 19 8.02 3.84 4.35
N THR A 20 6.72 3.59 4.58
CA THR A 20 6.26 2.41 5.33
C THR A 20 6.68 1.11 4.67
N LEU A 21 6.47 0.98 3.35
CA LEU A 21 6.80 -0.26 2.64
C LEU A 21 8.31 -0.49 2.55
N GLY A 22 9.11 0.58 2.39
CA GLY A 22 10.57 0.50 2.42
C GLY A 22 11.07 -0.03 3.78
N GLN A 23 10.60 0.57 4.87
CA GLN A 23 10.93 0.13 6.23
C GLN A 23 10.45 -1.31 6.50
N THR A 24 9.26 -1.67 6.05
CA THR A 24 8.74 -3.03 6.19
C THR A 24 9.62 -4.05 5.46
N ARG A 25 10.00 -3.75 4.20
CA ARG A 25 10.94 -4.59 3.43
C ARG A 25 12.26 -4.77 4.19
N ASP A 26 12.86 -3.67 4.62
CA ASP A 26 14.17 -3.69 5.26
C ASP A 26 14.16 -4.46 6.58
N HIS A 27 13.06 -4.33 7.33
CA HIS A 27 12.87 -5.09 8.57
C HIS A 27 12.68 -6.58 8.31
N LEU A 28 11.85 -6.96 7.34
CA LEU A 28 11.65 -8.36 6.96
C LEU A 28 12.94 -9.02 6.47
N VAL A 29 13.77 -8.29 5.72
CA VAL A 29 15.09 -8.77 5.29
C VAL A 29 16.02 -8.96 6.50
N LYS A 30 16.02 -8.04 7.46
CA LYS A 30 16.75 -8.19 8.73
C LYS A 30 16.34 -9.43 9.52
N GLU A 31 15.04 -9.76 9.49
CA GLU A 31 14.47 -10.96 10.12
C GLU A 31 14.76 -12.26 9.33
N GLY A 32 15.54 -12.19 8.26
CA GLY A 32 15.94 -13.35 7.46
C GLY A 32 14.92 -13.81 6.43
N HIS A 33 13.99 -12.95 6.04
CA HIS A 33 13.05 -13.21 4.95
C HIS A 33 13.62 -12.76 3.60
N GLU A 34 13.25 -13.45 2.54
CA GLU A 34 13.51 -13.04 1.17
C GLU A 34 12.32 -12.21 0.68
N VAL A 35 12.56 -10.94 0.32
CA VAL A 35 11.48 -10.01 -0.03
C VAL A 35 11.60 -9.57 -1.49
N PHE A 36 10.57 -9.81 -2.27
CA PHE A 36 10.45 -9.36 -3.66
C PHE A 36 9.45 -8.22 -3.78
N MET A 37 9.93 -7.05 -4.25
CA MET A 37 9.10 -5.87 -4.43
C MET A 37 8.62 -5.79 -5.88
N VAL A 38 7.31 -5.87 -6.08
CA VAL A 38 6.66 -5.63 -7.38
C VAL A 38 6.26 -4.17 -7.47
N THR A 39 7.08 -3.36 -8.14
CA THR A 39 6.96 -1.88 -8.17
C THR A 39 6.88 -1.34 -9.60
N PRO A 40 6.57 -0.04 -9.82
CA PRO A 40 6.64 0.60 -11.12
C PRO A 40 8.06 0.77 -11.67
N GLU A 41 9.08 0.62 -10.83
CA GLU A 41 10.48 0.78 -11.21
C GLU A 41 10.85 -0.17 -12.36
N ASN A 42 11.60 0.32 -13.31
CA ASN A 42 12.01 -0.40 -14.52
C ASN A 42 10.86 -0.92 -15.40
N ARG A 43 9.65 -0.36 -15.26
CA ARG A 43 8.48 -0.71 -16.06
C ARG A 43 8.05 0.46 -16.95
N ARG A 44 7.35 0.14 -18.04
CA ARG A 44 6.68 1.17 -18.84
C ARG A 44 5.50 1.73 -18.05
N THR A 45 5.58 3.01 -17.72
CA THR A 45 4.58 3.70 -16.90
C THR A 45 4.07 4.96 -17.59
N PHE A 46 2.88 5.39 -17.19
CA PHE A 46 2.32 6.70 -17.51
C PHE A 46 1.87 7.40 -16.21
N PRO A 47 1.84 8.73 -16.19
CA PRO A 47 1.37 9.46 -15.02
C PRO A 47 -0.14 9.26 -14.82
N CYS A 48 -0.57 9.08 -13.58
CA CYS A 48 -2.00 9.12 -13.25
C CYS A 48 -2.56 10.52 -13.55
N PRO A 49 -3.66 10.66 -14.29
CA PRO A 49 -4.17 11.96 -14.74
C PRO A 49 -4.42 12.99 -13.64
N THR A 50 -4.71 12.54 -12.41
CA THR A 50 -5.01 13.39 -11.26
C THR A 50 -3.88 13.49 -10.25
N TYR A 51 -2.90 12.60 -10.36
CA TYR A 51 -1.71 12.50 -9.50
C TYR A 51 -0.51 12.08 -10.34
N PRO A 52 0.12 13.03 -11.09
CA PRO A 52 1.20 12.71 -12.02
C PRO A 52 2.41 12.02 -11.37
N GLU A 53 2.60 12.22 -10.07
CA GLU A 53 3.60 11.55 -9.25
C GLU A 53 3.32 10.05 -9.10
N ILE A 54 2.06 9.62 -9.20
CA ILE A 54 1.71 8.19 -9.20
C ILE A 54 1.87 7.65 -10.62
N ARG A 55 2.76 6.69 -10.76
CA ARG A 55 3.09 6.05 -12.04
C ARG A 55 2.33 4.75 -12.20
N LEU A 56 1.38 4.73 -13.13
CA LEU A 56 0.60 3.53 -13.47
C LEU A 56 1.32 2.71 -14.55
N THR A 57 1.38 1.41 -14.40
CA THR A 57 2.00 0.50 -15.38
C THR A 57 1.02 0.10 -16.47
N LEU A 58 1.53 -0.08 -17.71
CA LEU A 58 0.75 -0.50 -18.87
C LEU A 58 1.08 -1.95 -19.23
N PHE A 59 0.02 -2.78 -19.33
CA PHE A 59 0.09 -4.16 -19.88
C PHE A 59 1.17 -5.07 -19.26
N GLN A 60 1.53 -4.87 -17.99
CA GLN A 60 2.60 -5.60 -17.30
C GLN A 60 2.17 -6.92 -16.67
N GLY A 61 0.89 -7.29 -16.72
CA GLY A 61 0.37 -8.45 -16.01
C GLY A 61 1.05 -9.78 -16.34
N ARG A 62 1.51 -9.99 -17.60
CA ARG A 62 2.25 -11.20 -17.98
C ARG A 62 3.69 -11.22 -17.45
N ALA A 63 4.36 -10.07 -17.45
CA ALA A 63 5.70 -9.93 -16.92
C ALA A 63 5.69 -10.13 -15.41
N ILE A 64 4.78 -9.45 -14.69
CA ILE A 64 4.58 -9.62 -13.25
C ILE A 64 4.28 -11.08 -12.89
N ALA A 65 3.43 -11.76 -13.67
CA ALA A 65 3.11 -13.16 -13.42
C ALA A 65 4.34 -14.06 -13.55
N ARG A 66 5.21 -13.82 -14.55
CA ARG A 66 6.47 -14.57 -14.74
C ARG A 66 7.43 -14.33 -13.58
N GLU A 67 7.63 -13.08 -13.19
CA GLU A 67 8.49 -12.71 -12.05
C GLU A 67 8.03 -13.37 -10.75
N LEU A 68 6.70 -13.42 -10.51
CA LEU A 68 6.13 -14.11 -9.35
C LEU A 68 6.23 -15.63 -9.45
N ASP A 69 6.11 -16.21 -10.66
CA ASP A 69 6.33 -17.63 -10.88
C ASP A 69 7.79 -18.05 -10.64
N GLU A 70 8.74 -17.19 -11.04
CA GLU A 70 10.18 -17.38 -10.79
C GLU A 70 10.53 -17.18 -9.31
N PHE A 71 9.88 -16.22 -8.66
CA PHE A 71 10.11 -15.95 -7.23
C PHE A 71 9.42 -16.97 -6.31
N GLU A 72 8.35 -17.62 -6.71
CA GLU A 72 7.58 -18.61 -5.92
C GLU A 72 7.29 -18.12 -4.48
N PRO A 73 6.50 -17.05 -4.29
CA PRO A 73 6.29 -16.47 -2.97
C PRO A 73 5.49 -17.39 -2.05
N ASP A 74 5.91 -17.52 -0.79
CA ASP A 74 5.14 -18.18 0.27
C ASP A 74 3.92 -17.36 0.69
N CYS A 75 4.01 -16.02 0.59
CA CYS A 75 2.90 -15.10 0.84
C CYS A 75 3.00 -13.84 -0.02
N VAL A 76 1.83 -13.25 -0.28
CA VAL A 76 1.70 -12.06 -1.12
C VAL A 76 0.96 -10.97 -0.36
N HIS A 77 1.52 -9.76 -0.37
CA HIS A 77 0.88 -8.54 0.15
C HIS A 77 0.67 -7.53 -0.98
N ILE A 78 -0.56 -7.07 -1.17
CA ILE A 78 -0.92 -6.04 -2.15
C ILE A 78 -1.20 -4.74 -1.40
N ALA A 79 -0.26 -3.82 -1.47
CA ALA A 79 -0.29 -2.59 -0.68
C ALA A 79 -1.10 -1.44 -1.33
N THR A 80 -1.37 -1.50 -2.64
CA THR A 80 -2.12 -0.45 -3.35
C THR A 80 -3.08 -1.06 -4.37
N GLU A 81 -4.17 -0.32 -4.68
CA GLU A 81 -5.24 -0.74 -5.56
C GLU A 81 -5.03 -0.34 -7.04
N GLY A 82 -3.80 0.04 -7.40
CA GLY A 82 -3.48 0.47 -8.75
C GLY A 82 -3.28 -0.68 -9.74
N THR A 83 -2.63 -0.40 -10.85
CA THR A 83 -2.47 -1.34 -11.98
C THR A 83 -1.59 -2.55 -11.64
N ILE A 84 -0.57 -2.36 -10.79
CA ILE A 84 0.25 -3.44 -10.25
C ILE A 84 -0.59 -4.28 -9.29
N GLY A 85 -1.27 -3.63 -8.34
CA GLY A 85 -2.14 -4.31 -7.39
C GLY A 85 -3.20 -5.17 -8.07
N LEU A 86 -3.86 -4.66 -9.12
CA LEU A 86 -4.82 -5.40 -9.93
C LEU A 86 -4.19 -6.60 -10.65
N SER A 87 -2.98 -6.45 -11.17
CA SER A 87 -2.25 -7.52 -11.87
C SER A 87 -1.89 -8.65 -10.93
N VAL A 88 -1.35 -8.32 -9.75
CA VAL A 88 -0.98 -9.31 -8.71
C VAL A 88 -2.22 -9.96 -8.11
N ARG A 89 -3.29 -9.21 -7.84
CA ARG A 89 -4.58 -9.76 -7.41
C ARG A 89 -5.11 -10.81 -8.41
N ARG A 90 -5.09 -10.49 -9.72
CA ARG A 90 -5.51 -11.43 -10.77
C ARG A 90 -4.62 -12.68 -10.81
N TYR A 91 -3.30 -12.51 -10.61
CA TYR A 91 -2.35 -13.61 -10.52
C TYR A 91 -2.70 -14.55 -9.38
N CYS A 92 -2.84 -14.01 -8.16
CA CYS A 92 -3.18 -14.79 -6.96
C CYS A 92 -4.51 -15.55 -7.12
N LEU A 93 -5.57 -14.88 -7.60
CA LEU A 93 -6.87 -15.50 -7.83
C LEU A 93 -6.82 -16.65 -8.83
N LYS A 94 -6.05 -16.51 -9.91
CA LYS A 94 -5.91 -17.57 -10.93
C LYS A 94 -5.17 -18.79 -10.41
N ARG A 95 -4.27 -18.63 -9.46
CA ARG A 95 -3.44 -19.71 -8.91
C ARG A 95 -3.92 -20.22 -7.55
N GLY A 96 -4.99 -19.64 -6.99
CA GLY A 96 -5.47 -19.99 -5.67
C GLY A 96 -4.49 -19.60 -4.54
N ILE A 97 -3.60 -18.61 -4.77
CA ILE A 97 -2.64 -18.14 -3.79
C ILE A 97 -3.34 -17.16 -2.84
N PRO A 98 -3.32 -17.41 -1.53
CA PRO A 98 -3.86 -16.46 -0.55
C PRO A 98 -3.00 -15.20 -0.51
N PHE A 99 -3.65 -14.04 -0.34
CA PHE A 99 -2.95 -12.76 -0.25
C PHE A 99 -3.63 -11.83 0.76
N THR A 100 -2.87 -10.87 1.24
CA THR A 100 -3.36 -9.77 2.07
C THR A 100 -3.36 -8.47 1.28
N THR A 101 -4.18 -7.51 1.73
CA THR A 101 -4.21 -6.17 1.15
C THR A 101 -4.05 -5.12 2.23
N ALA A 102 -3.68 -3.88 1.84
CA ALA A 102 -3.69 -2.74 2.74
C ALA A 102 -4.56 -1.62 2.18
N TYR A 103 -5.24 -0.93 3.08
CA TYR A 103 -6.02 0.28 2.79
C TYR A 103 -5.34 1.47 3.45
N HIS A 104 -4.53 2.18 2.68
CA HIS A 104 -3.67 3.25 3.20
C HIS A 104 -4.30 4.64 3.14
N THR A 105 -5.31 4.85 2.27
CA THR A 105 -5.81 6.19 1.93
C THR A 105 -7.33 6.20 1.86
N GLN A 106 -7.95 7.29 2.28
CA GLN A 106 -9.41 7.53 2.10
C GLN A 106 -9.70 7.87 0.62
N PHE A 107 -9.41 6.94 -0.26
CA PHE A 107 -9.53 7.11 -1.70
C PHE A 107 -10.92 7.56 -2.17
N PRO A 108 -12.07 7.09 -1.60
CA PRO A 108 -13.38 7.53 -1.99
C PRO A 108 -13.63 9.03 -1.81
N GLU A 109 -13.13 9.60 -0.73
CA GLU A 109 -13.24 11.02 -0.42
C GLU A 109 -12.41 11.87 -1.37
N TYR A 110 -11.21 11.40 -1.73
CA TYR A 110 -10.36 12.05 -2.72
C TYR A 110 -10.95 12.03 -4.12
N VAL A 111 -11.52 10.90 -4.54
CA VAL A 111 -12.19 10.78 -5.85
C VAL A 111 -13.39 11.71 -5.92
N ARG A 112 -14.22 11.75 -4.88
CA ARG A 112 -15.37 12.64 -4.79
C ARG A 112 -15.00 14.11 -4.89
N ALA A 113 -13.91 14.52 -4.26
CA ALA A 113 -13.44 15.91 -4.29
C ALA A 113 -13.03 16.39 -5.68
N ARG A 114 -12.72 15.48 -6.61
CA ARG A 114 -12.18 15.79 -7.94
C ARG A 114 -13.07 15.36 -9.10
N PHE A 115 -13.91 14.38 -8.89
CA PHE A 115 -14.78 13.83 -9.91
C PHE A 115 -16.22 13.74 -9.39
N PRO A 116 -17.23 13.98 -10.23
CA PRO A 116 -18.64 13.82 -9.86
C PRO A 116 -19.05 12.34 -9.77
N ILE A 117 -18.18 11.51 -9.20
CA ILE A 117 -18.42 10.07 -8.99
C ILE A 117 -19.03 9.88 -7.60
N PRO A 118 -20.21 9.25 -7.50
CA PRO A 118 -20.80 8.94 -6.21
C PRO A 118 -19.90 8.05 -5.37
N VAL A 119 -19.67 8.39 -4.09
CA VAL A 119 -18.83 7.63 -3.15
C VAL A 119 -19.20 6.15 -3.10
N LYS A 120 -20.48 5.82 -3.23
CA LYS A 120 -20.97 4.43 -3.25
C LYS A 120 -20.32 3.55 -4.35
N TRP A 121 -20.02 4.14 -5.53
CA TRP A 121 -19.37 3.41 -6.62
C TRP A 121 -17.89 3.13 -6.33
N THR A 122 -17.20 4.12 -5.78
CA THR A 122 -15.79 3.97 -5.38
C THR A 122 -15.66 2.97 -4.23
N VAL A 123 -16.53 3.04 -3.24
CA VAL A 123 -16.58 2.06 -2.14
C VAL A 123 -16.87 0.65 -2.65
N ALA A 124 -17.83 0.50 -3.59
CA ALA A 124 -18.13 -0.81 -4.18
C ALA A 124 -16.93 -1.39 -4.95
N LEU A 125 -16.21 -0.56 -5.71
CA LEU A 125 -14.99 -0.96 -6.42
C LEU A 125 -13.88 -1.42 -5.44
N LEU A 126 -13.63 -0.63 -4.40
CA LEU A 126 -12.63 -0.97 -3.39
C LEU A 126 -13.01 -2.24 -2.63
N ARG A 127 -14.29 -2.38 -2.25
CA ARG A 127 -14.80 -3.59 -1.63
C ARG A 127 -14.62 -4.82 -2.53
N TRP A 128 -14.91 -4.70 -3.83
CA TRP A 128 -14.64 -5.76 -4.82
C TRP A 128 -13.15 -6.10 -4.88
N PHE A 129 -12.27 -5.10 -4.81
CA PHE A 129 -10.83 -5.31 -4.84
C PHE A 129 -10.34 -6.10 -3.63
N HIS A 130 -10.76 -5.70 -2.42
CA HIS A 130 -10.29 -6.27 -1.16
C HIS A 130 -10.98 -7.58 -0.77
N LYS A 131 -12.23 -7.80 -1.20
CA LYS A 131 -13.06 -8.95 -0.79
C LYS A 131 -12.38 -10.33 -0.86
N PRO A 132 -11.58 -10.68 -1.88
CA PRO A 132 -10.94 -12.00 -1.94
C PRO A 132 -9.64 -12.09 -1.11
N ALA A 133 -9.20 -11.01 -0.47
CA ALA A 133 -8.03 -11.04 0.40
C ALA A 133 -8.35 -11.79 1.70
N THR A 134 -7.37 -12.51 2.24
CA THR A 134 -7.49 -13.17 3.55
C THR A 134 -7.58 -12.17 4.68
N ARG A 135 -6.98 -11.00 4.54
CA ARG A 135 -7.07 -9.87 5.47
C ARG A 135 -6.89 -8.56 4.70
N THR A 136 -7.64 -7.54 5.11
CA THR A 136 -7.43 -6.15 4.70
C THR A 136 -6.83 -5.38 5.86
N MET A 137 -5.62 -4.87 5.69
CA MET A 137 -4.87 -4.18 6.74
C MET A 137 -5.17 -2.67 6.73
N VAL A 138 -5.42 -2.10 7.89
CA VAL A 138 -5.68 -0.66 8.07
C VAL A 138 -4.83 -0.08 9.20
N PRO A 139 -4.47 1.22 9.14
CA PRO A 139 -3.55 1.81 10.12
C PRO A 139 -4.16 2.08 11.50
N THR A 140 -5.48 2.25 11.61
CA THR A 140 -6.15 2.70 12.84
C THR A 140 -7.48 2.01 13.08
N GLU A 141 -7.90 1.96 14.37
CA GLU A 141 -9.21 1.42 14.74
C GLU A 141 -10.38 2.25 14.15
N GLY A 142 -10.22 3.58 14.05
CA GLY A 142 -11.22 4.43 13.40
C GLY A 142 -11.43 4.04 11.93
N MET A 143 -10.35 3.77 11.19
CA MET A 143 -10.44 3.29 9.80
C MET A 143 -11.06 1.89 9.73
N ARG A 144 -10.68 1.00 10.64
CA ARG A 144 -11.26 -0.35 10.72
C ARG A 144 -12.76 -0.29 10.88
N LYS A 145 -13.26 0.49 11.85
CA LYS A 145 -14.69 0.68 12.09
C LYS A 145 -15.41 1.23 10.85
N THR A 146 -14.84 2.27 10.22
CA THR A 146 -15.40 2.87 9.00
C THR A 146 -15.52 1.85 7.85
N LEU A 147 -14.52 0.99 7.65
CA LEU A 147 -14.56 -0.02 6.58
C LEU A 147 -15.58 -1.13 6.90
N LEU A 148 -15.68 -1.58 8.14
CA LEU A 148 -16.70 -2.56 8.56
C LEU A 148 -18.11 -2.01 8.34
N GLU A 149 -18.37 -0.76 8.70
CA GLU A 149 -19.66 -0.08 8.44
C GLU A 149 -19.96 0.05 6.93
N ARG A 150 -18.93 0.11 6.08
CA ARG A 150 -19.06 0.11 4.61
C ARG A 150 -19.16 -1.29 4.01
N GLY A 151 -19.22 -2.34 4.83
CA GLY A 151 -19.39 -3.73 4.42
C GLY A 151 -18.13 -4.40 3.91
N PHE A 152 -16.95 -3.95 4.35
CA PHE A 152 -15.71 -4.71 4.21
C PHE A 152 -15.67 -5.82 5.26
N GLU A 153 -15.02 -6.92 4.92
CA GLU A 153 -14.86 -8.09 5.78
C GLU A 153 -13.38 -8.27 6.12
N ASP A 154 -13.07 -9.03 7.17
CA ASP A 154 -11.69 -9.41 7.53
C ASP A 154 -10.71 -8.24 7.65
N VAL A 155 -11.15 -7.11 8.22
CA VAL A 155 -10.36 -5.91 8.43
C VAL A 155 -9.56 -6.02 9.73
N VAL A 156 -8.23 -5.91 9.64
CA VAL A 156 -7.30 -5.99 10.78
C VAL A 156 -6.45 -4.72 10.89
N ILE A 157 -6.00 -4.41 12.10
CA ILE A 157 -5.12 -3.27 12.33
C ILE A 157 -3.68 -3.69 12.02
N TRP A 158 -3.03 -2.87 11.21
CA TRP A 158 -1.60 -2.85 11.00
C TRP A 158 -1.12 -1.42 11.23
N SER A 159 -0.76 -1.12 12.47
CA SER A 159 -0.21 0.18 12.85
C SER A 159 1.19 0.33 12.25
N ARG A 160 1.46 1.50 11.70
CA ARG A 160 2.80 1.81 11.20
C ARG A 160 3.75 1.94 12.37
N GLY A 161 4.95 1.40 12.21
CA GLY A 161 6.05 1.61 13.15
C GLY A 161 6.69 2.99 12.99
N VAL A 162 7.56 3.30 13.91
CA VAL A 162 8.43 4.49 13.90
C VAL A 162 9.88 4.00 13.99
N LEU A 163 10.79 4.70 13.32
CA LEU A 163 12.23 4.42 13.44
C LEU A 163 12.74 4.95 14.78
N THR A 164 12.83 4.06 15.76
CA THR A 164 13.30 4.40 17.12
C THR A 164 14.76 4.84 17.16
N ASP A 165 15.54 4.51 16.16
CA ASP A 165 16.92 4.98 16.01
C ASP A 165 17.00 6.44 15.58
N VAL A 166 15.95 6.95 14.91
CA VAL A 166 15.84 8.34 14.43
C VAL A 166 15.01 9.19 15.40
N PHE A 167 13.89 8.63 15.87
CA PHE A 167 12.98 9.33 16.79
C PHE A 167 13.23 8.84 18.22
N ARG A 168 14.14 9.51 18.92
CA ARG A 168 14.50 9.22 20.33
C ARG A 168 13.93 10.28 21.24
N PRO A 169 13.33 9.90 22.38
CA PRO A 169 12.80 10.87 23.34
C PRO A 169 13.92 11.64 24.06
N ASP A 170 15.17 11.16 23.96
CA ASP A 170 16.31 11.70 24.72
C ASP A 170 17.16 12.72 23.92
N ASP A 171 16.80 13.04 22.69
CA ASP A 171 17.45 14.10 21.92
C ASP A 171 16.72 15.46 22.22
N PRO A 172 17.14 16.23 23.21
CA PRO A 172 16.52 17.52 23.50
C PRO A 172 16.93 18.51 22.41
N VAL A 173 16.09 18.63 21.38
CA VAL A 173 16.21 19.74 20.45
C VAL A 173 15.59 20.95 21.13
N VAL A 174 16.40 21.78 21.74
CA VAL A 174 15.98 23.07 22.31
C VAL A 174 15.86 24.03 21.12
N TYR A 175 14.65 24.31 20.68
CA TYR A 175 14.38 25.41 19.76
C TYR A 175 13.99 26.63 20.60
N GLU A 176 14.79 27.69 20.59
CA GLU A 176 14.39 28.99 21.09
C GLU A 176 13.64 29.75 19.99
N PHE A 177 12.35 29.93 20.16
CA PHE A 177 11.50 30.69 19.25
C PHE A 177 10.76 31.79 20.01
N ASP A 178 10.85 33.00 19.50
CA ASP A 178 10.05 34.14 19.98
C ASP A 178 8.63 34.11 19.39
N GLY A 179 7.81 33.12 19.74
CA GLY A 179 6.44 33.06 19.28
C GLY A 179 5.85 31.64 19.20
N PRO A 180 4.61 31.47 18.72
CA PRO A 180 3.98 30.17 18.60
C PRO A 180 4.70 29.32 17.55
N VAL A 181 5.07 28.09 17.92
CA VAL A 181 5.73 27.10 17.06
C VAL A 181 4.71 26.12 16.55
N TRP A 182 4.64 25.96 15.23
CA TRP A 182 3.86 24.94 14.58
C TRP A 182 4.81 23.80 14.16
N VAL A 183 4.60 22.61 14.70
CA VAL A 183 5.35 21.41 14.32
C VAL A 183 4.49 20.64 13.33
N TYR A 184 5.05 20.42 12.14
CA TYR A 184 4.37 19.74 11.05
C TYR A 184 4.97 18.36 10.79
#